data_f41310ee6e03d1f0dbd0b308414d63de
#
_entry.id   f41310ee6e03d1f0dbd0b308414d63de
#
_cell.length_a   1.000
_cell.length_b   1.000
_cell.length_c   1.000
_cell.angle_alpha   90.00
_cell.angle_beta   90.00
_cell.angle_gamma   90.00
#
_symmetry.space_group_name_H-M   'P 1'
#
loop_
_entity.id
_entity.type
_entity.pdbx_description
1 polymer ?
#
loop_
_entity_poly.entity_id
_entity_poly.type
_entity_poly.pdbx_seq_one_letter_code
_entity_poly.pdbx_strand_id
1 'polypeptide(L)'
;KIKLAIVTSKNKDRTLKLVKKFKLPIKNIVCPSKSTRGKPHPDQINIALKRANVKKHRTIYVGDMKVDYLLAKKSKVKFIFANYGYGKIENFYKFNKINSFKDLKNFI
;
A
#
# COMPACT_ATOMS: atom_id res chain seq x y z
N LYS A 1 0.82 13.39 13.14
CA LYS A 1 0.36 13.71 11.79
C LYS A 1 0.65 12.53 10.84
N ILE A 2 -0.37 12.10 10.13
CA ILE A 2 -0.27 10.92 9.27
C ILE A 2 0.25 11.31 7.89
N LYS A 3 1.21 10.55 7.39
CA LYS A 3 1.72 10.69 6.03
C LYS A 3 1.11 9.61 5.15
N LEU A 4 0.73 9.97 3.93
CA LEU A 4 0.09 9.06 2.98
C LEU A 4 1.01 8.81 1.80
N ALA A 5 0.96 7.57 1.29
CA ALA A 5 1.68 7.18 0.08
C ALA A 5 0.85 6.20 -0.74
N ILE A 6 1.13 6.14 -2.02
CA ILE A 6 0.56 5.14 -2.92
C ILE A 6 1.71 4.27 -3.45
N VAL A 7 1.55 2.96 -3.33
CA VAL A 7 2.44 1.97 -3.93
C VAL A 7 1.60 1.12 -4.86
N THR A 8 1.87 1.17 -6.15
CA THR A 8 1.01 0.56 -7.15
C THR A 8 1.82 -0.17 -8.23
N SER A 9 1.18 -1.16 -8.85
CA SER A 9 1.71 -1.82 -10.05
C SER A 9 1.28 -1.13 -11.34
N LYS A 10 0.38 -0.14 -11.27
CA LYS A 10 -0.03 0.65 -12.42
C LYS A 10 1.09 1.58 -12.89
N ASN A 11 1.15 1.86 -14.18
CA ASN A 11 2.15 2.78 -14.69
C ASN A 11 1.89 4.21 -14.17
N LYS A 12 2.93 5.04 -14.27
CA LYS A 12 2.91 6.39 -13.71
C LYS A 12 1.81 7.26 -14.31
N ASP A 13 1.65 7.24 -15.63
CA ASP A 13 0.66 8.08 -16.30
C ASP A 13 -0.76 7.76 -15.85
N ARG A 14 -1.11 6.47 -15.80
CA ARG A 14 -2.44 6.04 -15.34
C ARG A 14 -2.67 6.38 -13.88
N THR A 15 -1.67 6.21 -13.05
CA THR A 15 -1.77 6.52 -11.61
C THR A 15 -1.97 8.01 -11.40
N LEU A 16 -1.19 8.85 -12.06
CA LEU A 16 -1.31 10.30 -11.92
C LEU A 16 -2.68 10.81 -12.41
N LYS A 17 -3.21 10.22 -13.49
CA LYS A 17 -4.56 10.56 -13.98
C LYS A 17 -5.63 10.24 -12.92
N LEU A 18 -5.53 9.09 -12.25
CA LEU A 18 -6.48 8.71 -11.20
C LEU A 18 -6.36 9.61 -9.97
N VAL A 19 -5.13 9.92 -9.56
CA VAL A 19 -4.88 10.83 -8.43
C VAL A 19 -5.51 12.20 -8.71
N LYS A 20 -5.33 12.72 -9.92
CA LYS A 20 -5.90 14.00 -10.33
C LYS A 20 -7.43 13.93 -10.42
N LYS A 21 -7.97 12.88 -11.05
CA LYS A 21 -9.42 12.71 -11.22
C LYS A 21 -10.15 12.68 -9.88
N PHE A 22 -9.62 11.96 -8.91
CA PHE A 22 -10.24 11.84 -7.58
C PHE A 22 -9.72 12.86 -6.58
N LYS A 23 -8.90 13.80 -7.01
CA LYS A 23 -8.36 14.90 -6.18
C LYS A 23 -7.71 14.39 -4.90
N LEU A 24 -6.93 13.31 -5.01
CA LEU A 24 -6.28 12.71 -3.85
C LEU A 24 -5.11 13.59 -3.40
N PRO A 25 -5.04 13.95 -2.11
CA PRO A 25 -3.96 14.80 -1.59
C PRO A 25 -2.70 13.99 -1.28
N ILE A 26 -2.25 13.17 -2.22
CA ILE A 26 -1.11 12.28 -2.03
C ILE A 26 -0.04 12.61 -3.06
N LYS A 27 1.16 12.96 -2.59
CA LYS A 27 2.30 13.30 -3.44
C LYS A 27 3.33 12.19 -3.51
N ASN A 28 3.44 11.38 -2.44
CA ASN A 28 4.36 10.25 -2.40
C ASN A 28 3.75 9.06 -3.14
N ILE A 29 4.05 8.96 -4.44
CA ILE A 29 3.49 7.95 -5.34
C ILE A 29 4.64 7.15 -5.93
N VAL A 30 4.64 5.84 -5.71
CA VAL A 30 5.67 4.95 -6.22
C VAL A 30 5.05 4.00 -7.23
N CYS A 31 5.45 4.16 -8.47
CA CYS A 31 5.03 3.34 -9.61
C CYS A 31 6.17 2.42 -10.04
N PRO A 32 5.89 1.40 -10.88
CA PRO A 32 6.95 0.55 -11.42
C PRO A 32 7.98 1.37 -12.20
N SER A 33 9.24 0.99 -12.07
CA SER A 33 10.35 1.60 -12.80
C SER A 33 11.37 0.53 -13.18
N LYS A 34 12.33 0.89 -14.02
CA LYS A 34 13.41 -0.03 -14.42
C LYS A 34 14.32 -0.41 -13.27
N SER A 35 14.37 0.43 -12.23
CA SER A 35 15.24 0.20 -11.07
C SER A 35 14.55 -0.48 -9.90
N THR A 36 13.25 -0.79 -10.02
CA THR A 36 12.51 -1.44 -8.94
C THR A 36 11.91 -2.76 -9.40
N ARG A 37 11.99 -3.75 -8.53
CA ARG A 37 11.27 -5.00 -8.74
C ARG A 37 9.82 -4.80 -8.28
N GLY A 38 8.90 -5.41 -9.03
CA GLY A 38 7.48 -5.33 -8.70
C GLY A 38 7.12 -6.14 -7.45
N LYS A 39 5.88 -5.96 -7.01
CA LYS A 39 5.32 -6.74 -5.89
C LYS A 39 5.51 -8.24 -6.15
N PRO A 40 5.84 -9.03 -5.16
CA PRO A 40 5.90 -8.75 -3.72
C PRO A 40 7.27 -8.29 -3.21
N HIS A 41 8.19 -7.88 -4.08
CA HIS A 41 9.49 -7.35 -3.63
C HIS A 41 9.31 -6.02 -2.90
N PRO A 42 10.09 -5.75 -1.85
CA PRO A 42 9.88 -4.56 -1.00
C PRO A 42 10.41 -3.25 -1.60
N ASP A 43 10.95 -3.27 -2.81
CA ASP A 43 11.59 -2.11 -3.43
C ASP A 43 10.72 -0.85 -3.40
N GLN A 44 9.46 -0.97 -3.84
CA GLN A 44 8.57 0.19 -3.91
C GLN A 44 8.18 0.72 -2.52
N ILE A 45 7.90 -0.17 -1.57
CA ILE A 45 7.60 0.26 -0.19
C ILE A 45 8.82 0.96 0.42
N ASN A 46 10.02 0.43 0.20
CA ASN A 46 11.23 1.03 0.73
C ASN A 46 11.43 2.45 0.19
N ILE A 47 11.12 2.69 -1.08
CA ILE A 47 11.17 4.03 -1.65
C ILE A 47 10.16 4.95 -0.96
N ALA A 48 8.92 4.49 -0.79
CA ALA A 48 7.87 5.27 -0.14
C ALA A 48 8.25 5.64 1.30
N LEU A 49 8.80 4.70 2.04
CA LEU A 49 9.24 4.92 3.42
C LEU A 49 10.39 5.94 3.50
N LYS A 50 11.34 5.82 2.59
CA LYS A 50 12.48 6.75 2.54
C LYS A 50 12.01 8.17 2.24
N ARG A 51 11.14 8.33 1.25
CA ARG A 51 10.58 9.64 0.89
C ARG A 51 9.80 10.26 2.05
N ALA A 52 9.03 9.44 2.77
CA ALA A 52 8.24 9.91 3.91
C ALA A 52 9.06 10.08 5.18
N ASN A 53 10.28 9.52 5.22
CA ASN A 53 11.12 9.48 6.42
C ASN A 53 10.39 8.85 7.61
N VAL A 54 9.79 7.68 7.38
CA VAL A 54 8.98 6.96 8.37
C VAL A 54 9.56 5.56 8.57
N LYS A 55 9.52 5.09 9.82
CA LYS A 55 10.00 3.75 10.18
C LYS A 55 8.96 2.68 9.84
N LYS A 56 9.44 1.49 9.51
CA LYS A 56 8.58 0.34 9.17
C LYS A 56 7.56 0.01 10.25
N HIS A 57 7.96 0.03 11.52
CA HIS A 57 7.08 -0.31 12.64
C HIS A 57 5.98 0.73 12.88
N ARG A 58 6.06 1.89 12.24
CA ARG A 58 5.04 2.94 12.31
C ARG A 58 4.25 3.06 11.02
N THR A 59 4.27 2.03 10.19
CA THR A 59 3.69 2.04 8.86
C THR A 59 2.66 0.94 8.73
N ILE A 60 1.57 1.27 8.05
CA ILE A 60 0.51 0.33 7.69
C ILE A 60 0.39 0.31 6.18
N TYR A 61 0.37 -0.88 5.59
CA TYR A 61 0.08 -1.06 4.18
C TYR A 61 -1.32 -1.65 4.03
N VAL A 62 -2.15 -0.96 3.26
CA VAL A 62 -3.52 -1.38 3.00
C VAL A 62 -3.60 -1.92 1.57
N GLY A 63 -4.09 -3.13 1.41
CA GLY A 63 -4.22 -3.75 0.10
C GLY A 63 -5.34 -4.76 0.06
N ASP A 64 -5.74 -5.15 -1.14
CA ASP A 64 -6.87 -6.05 -1.35
C ASP A 64 -6.48 -7.38 -2.01
N MET A 65 -5.21 -7.60 -2.26
CA MET A 65 -4.74 -8.79 -2.96
C MET A 65 -3.69 -9.55 -2.14
N LYS A 66 -3.59 -10.85 -2.40
CA LYS A 66 -2.57 -11.69 -1.76
C LYS A 66 -1.15 -11.13 -1.95
N VAL A 67 -0.86 -10.59 -3.14
CA VAL A 67 0.45 -10.01 -3.41
C VAL A 67 0.75 -8.82 -2.51
N ASP A 68 -0.27 -8.07 -2.10
CA ASP A 68 -0.13 -6.96 -1.16
C ASP A 68 0.23 -7.46 0.24
N TYR A 69 -0.41 -8.54 0.67
CA TYR A 69 -0.06 -9.20 1.93
C TYR A 69 1.40 -9.66 1.93
N LEU A 70 1.83 -10.33 0.86
CA LEU A 70 3.20 -10.81 0.74
C LEU A 70 4.21 -9.67 0.69
N LEU A 71 3.85 -8.57 0.02
CA LEU A 71 4.66 -7.36 -0.02
C LEU A 71 4.87 -6.77 1.38
N ALA A 72 3.79 -6.62 2.13
CA ALA A 72 3.85 -6.10 3.50
C ALA A 72 4.70 -7.00 4.40
N LYS A 73 4.52 -8.32 4.28
CA LYS A 73 5.27 -9.29 5.08
C LYS A 73 6.77 -9.21 4.77
N LYS A 74 7.15 -9.18 3.49
CA LYS A 74 8.56 -9.05 3.09
C LYS A 74 9.15 -7.71 3.49
N SER A 75 8.34 -6.67 3.48
CA SER A 75 8.77 -5.32 3.85
C SER A 75 8.77 -5.09 5.36
N LYS A 76 8.24 -6.04 6.13
CA LYS A 76 8.13 -5.95 7.60
C LYS A 76 7.30 -4.75 8.05
N VAL A 77 6.22 -4.46 7.32
CA VAL A 77 5.23 -3.45 7.71
C VAL A 77 3.91 -4.14 8.03
N LYS A 78 3.10 -3.51 8.88
CA LYS A 78 1.78 -4.04 9.22
C LYS A 78 0.87 -4.03 8.00
N PHE A 79 0.12 -5.12 7.80
CA PHE A 79 -0.83 -5.25 6.72
C PHE A 79 -2.26 -5.16 7.23
N ILE A 80 -3.11 -4.45 6.48
CA ILE A 80 -4.57 -4.45 6.70
C ILE A 80 -5.23 -4.80 5.38
N PHE A 81 -6.05 -5.84 5.40
CA PHE A 81 -6.77 -6.29 4.21
C PHE A 81 -8.01 -5.42 3.96
N ALA A 82 -8.09 -4.84 2.78
CA ALA A 82 -9.25 -4.09 2.31
C ALA A 82 -10.29 -5.08 1.76
N ASN A 83 -11.19 -5.55 2.61
CA ASN A 83 -12.16 -6.60 2.26
C ASN A 83 -13.21 -6.13 1.24
N TYR A 84 -13.26 -4.85 0.94
CA TYR A 84 -14.12 -4.26 -0.08
C TYR A 84 -13.49 -4.22 -1.47
N GLY A 85 -12.26 -4.70 -1.61
CA GLY A 85 -11.57 -4.76 -2.91
C GLY A 85 -11.94 -6.00 -3.72
N TYR A 86 -11.20 -6.24 -4.79
CA TYR A 86 -11.51 -7.33 -5.72
C TYR A 86 -10.82 -8.65 -5.37
N GLY A 87 -9.76 -8.61 -4.58
CA GLY A 87 -8.98 -9.79 -4.27
C GLY A 87 -9.55 -10.60 -3.12
N LYS A 88 -9.03 -11.82 -2.99
CA LYS A 88 -9.34 -12.72 -1.87
C LYS A 88 -8.03 -13.24 -1.31
N ILE A 89 -7.98 -13.40 0.01
CA ILE A 89 -6.83 -13.98 0.69
C ILE A 89 -7.32 -15.13 1.54
N GLU A 90 -6.60 -16.25 1.50
CA GLU A 90 -6.98 -17.48 2.22
C GLU A 90 -7.00 -17.21 3.73
N ASN A 91 -7.96 -17.84 4.41
CA ASN A 91 -8.23 -17.61 5.83
C ASN A 91 -7.07 -18.02 6.77
N PHE A 92 -6.15 -18.86 6.31
CA PHE A 92 -5.03 -19.26 7.16
C PHE A 92 -3.95 -18.19 7.31
N TYR A 93 -3.98 -17.15 6.48
CA TYR A 93 -3.11 -15.98 6.69
C TYR A 93 -3.70 -15.11 7.80
N LYS A 94 -2.84 -14.69 8.73
CA LYS A 94 -3.26 -13.84 9.85
C LYS A 94 -3.02 -12.38 9.53
N PHE A 95 -4.08 -11.59 9.57
CA PHE A 95 -4.02 -10.14 9.32
C PHE A 95 -5.30 -9.47 9.81
N ASN A 96 -5.24 -8.17 10.02
CA ASN A 96 -6.43 -7.36 10.27
C ASN A 96 -7.12 -7.03 8.96
N LYS A 97 -8.42 -6.79 8.99
CA LYS A 97 -9.17 -6.40 7.80
C LYS A 97 -10.16 -5.29 8.11
N ILE A 98 -10.50 -4.54 7.06
CA ILE A 98 -11.49 -3.48 7.11
C ILE A 98 -12.52 -3.70 6.02
N ASN A 99 -13.78 -3.36 6.29
CA ASN A 99 -14.88 -3.51 5.33
C ASN A 99 -15.17 -2.21 4.57
N SER A 100 -14.63 -1.10 5.04
CA SER A 100 -14.67 0.18 4.34
C SER A 100 -13.42 0.97 4.72
N PHE A 101 -13.06 1.93 3.89
CA PHE A 101 -11.84 2.71 4.12
C PHE A 101 -11.90 3.50 5.43
N LYS A 102 -13.07 3.99 5.83
CA LYS A 102 -13.24 4.73 7.08
C LYS A 102 -12.89 3.91 8.34
N ASP A 103 -12.97 2.58 8.24
CA ASP A 103 -12.61 1.70 9.36
C ASP A 103 -11.12 1.77 9.69
N LEU A 104 -10.32 2.30 8.77
CA LEU A 104 -8.87 2.41 8.95
C LEU A 104 -8.51 3.25 10.19
N LYS A 105 -9.33 4.24 10.54
CA LYS A 105 -9.09 5.08 11.71
C LYS A 105 -9.00 4.29 13.02
N ASN A 106 -9.56 3.08 13.06
CA ASN A 106 -9.47 2.21 14.25
C ASN A 106 -8.06 1.64 14.48
N PHE A 107 -7.17 1.78 13.50
CA PHE A 107 -5.81 1.25 13.54
C PHE A 107 -4.74 2.33 13.55
N ILE A 108 -5.15 3.57 13.58
CA ILE A 108 -4.25 4.73 13.50
C ILE A 108 -4.21 5.49 14.83
#